data_04ba892987288e61684182f9cc856fc2
#
_entry.id   04ba892987288e61684182f9cc856fc2
#
_cell.length_a   1.000
_cell.length_b   1.000
_cell.length_c   1.000
_cell.angle_alpha   90.00
_cell.angle_beta   90.00
_cell.angle_gamma   90.00
#
_symmetry.space_group_name_H-M   'P 1'
#
loop_
_entity.id
_entity.type
_entity.pdbx_description
1 polymer ?
#
loop_
_entity_poly.entity_id
_entity_poly.type
_entity_poly.pdbx_seq_one_letter_code
_entity_poly.pdbx_strand_id
1 'polypeptide(L)'
;MYSPKGVLQGWLSGLGVERLPEIYGLGGATLVLVLMTYPYVLLTVRGALRRMDPALEEAARAMGYGPVHTFRVVTLPMLRPAVASGSLLVALYTLSDFGGVALLRYQTFTSTIMIQYESSIDRTLAAVLSLILVAIAVLLLLGEGFTRGRGAYHRSTVGAVRVSRRVDLGRWRWVGASAVGIPVLI
;
A
#
# COMPACT_ATOMS: atom_id res chain seq x y z
N MET A 1 6.80 -12.08 -35.19
CA MET A 1 6.92 -11.57 -33.80
C MET A 1 5.87 -10.48 -33.60
N TYR A 2 4.69 -10.85 -33.13
CA TYR A 2 3.59 -9.92 -32.86
C TYR A 2 3.80 -9.32 -31.47
N SER A 3 4.27 -8.07 -31.41
CA SER A 3 4.16 -7.27 -30.19
C SER A 3 2.68 -6.91 -30.01
N PRO A 4 2.02 -7.25 -28.92
CA PRO A 4 0.65 -6.82 -28.71
C PRO A 4 0.68 -5.29 -28.55
N LYS A 5 0.26 -4.59 -29.58
CA LYS A 5 0.00 -3.16 -29.51
C LYS A 5 -1.15 -3.00 -28.52
N GLY A 6 -0.84 -2.56 -27.31
CA GLY A 6 -1.86 -2.34 -26.29
C GLY A 6 -2.92 -1.35 -26.80
N VAL A 7 -4.14 -1.50 -26.34
CA VAL A 7 -5.28 -0.63 -26.70
C VAL A 7 -4.91 0.86 -26.53
N LEU A 8 -4.14 1.19 -25.50
CA LEU A 8 -3.61 2.54 -25.25
C LEU A 8 -2.67 3.04 -26.36
N GLN A 9 -1.84 2.16 -26.92
CA GLN A 9 -0.94 2.55 -28.02
C GLN A 9 -1.72 2.85 -29.31
N GLY A 10 -2.82 2.12 -29.56
CA GLY A 10 -3.72 2.41 -30.67
C GLY A 10 -4.41 3.77 -30.56
N TRP A 11 -4.76 4.18 -29.35
CA TRP A 11 -5.37 5.49 -29.10
C TRP A 11 -4.36 6.64 -29.15
N LEU A 12 -3.13 6.42 -28.66
CA LEU A 12 -2.08 7.43 -28.62
C LEU A 12 -1.31 7.58 -29.95
N SER A 13 -1.37 6.58 -30.83
CA SER A 13 -0.77 6.69 -32.16
C SER A 13 -1.41 7.80 -33.01
N GLY A 14 -2.69 8.12 -32.75
CA GLY A 14 -3.38 9.28 -33.37
C GLY A 14 -2.88 10.65 -32.87
N LEU A 15 -2.15 10.68 -31.75
CA LEU A 15 -1.56 11.89 -31.14
C LEU A 15 -0.05 12.02 -31.39
N GLY A 16 0.53 11.21 -32.27
CA GLY A 16 1.95 11.28 -32.64
C GLY A 16 2.91 10.55 -31.68
N VAL A 17 2.39 9.76 -30.72
CA VAL A 17 3.21 8.96 -29.83
C VAL A 17 3.42 7.59 -30.46
N GLU A 18 4.53 7.42 -31.16
CA GLU A 18 4.85 6.16 -31.87
C GLU A 18 5.27 5.01 -30.95
N ARG A 19 5.79 5.28 -29.76
CA ARG A 19 6.23 4.29 -28.79
C ARG A 19 5.92 4.73 -27.36
N LEU A 20 5.15 3.93 -26.66
CA LEU A 20 5.06 4.03 -25.20
C LEU A 20 6.32 3.42 -24.56
N PRO A 21 6.82 3.97 -23.45
CA PRO A 21 7.89 3.34 -22.70
C PRO A 21 7.46 1.92 -22.30
N GLU A 22 8.40 0.98 -22.35
CA GLU A 22 8.14 -0.41 -21.98
C GLU A 22 7.74 -0.48 -20.50
N ILE A 23 6.47 -0.85 -20.26
CA ILE A 23 5.90 -1.00 -18.90
C ILE A 23 6.24 -2.38 -18.33
N TYR A 24 7.10 -3.15 -19.00
CA TYR A 24 7.53 -4.48 -18.56
C TYR A 24 8.68 -4.40 -17.57
N GLY A 25 8.80 -5.44 -16.72
CA GLY A 25 9.89 -5.56 -15.73
C GLY A 25 9.56 -4.92 -14.38
N LEU A 26 10.59 -4.68 -13.57
CA LEU A 26 10.46 -4.24 -12.18
C LEU A 26 9.69 -2.93 -12.04
N GLY A 27 9.94 -1.94 -12.90
CA GLY A 27 9.30 -0.62 -12.81
C GLY A 27 7.80 -0.69 -13.01
N GLY A 28 7.34 -1.39 -14.05
CA GLY A 28 5.93 -1.58 -14.32
C GLY A 28 5.24 -2.45 -13.25
N ALA A 29 5.88 -3.54 -12.83
CA ALA A 29 5.38 -4.38 -11.76
C ALA A 29 5.19 -3.59 -10.46
N THR A 30 6.18 -2.77 -10.08
CA THR A 30 6.09 -1.92 -8.88
C THR A 30 4.97 -0.91 -9.01
N LEU A 31 4.84 -0.24 -10.15
CA LEU A 31 3.80 0.76 -10.37
C LEU A 31 2.40 0.14 -10.24
N VAL A 32 2.17 -0.99 -10.91
CA VAL A 32 0.87 -1.69 -10.86
C VAL A 32 0.57 -2.17 -9.45
N LEU A 33 1.55 -2.80 -8.76
CA LEU A 33 1.36 -3.26 -7.39
C LEU A 33 1.06 -2.09 -6.44
N VAL A 34 1.76 -0.97 -6.56
CA VAL A 34 1.48 0.23 -5.77
C VAL A 34 0.07 0.74 -6.01
N LEU A 35 -0.36 0.83 -7.28
CA LEU A 35 -1.72 1.26 -7.63
C LEU A 35 -2.81 0.31 -7.14
N MET A 36 -2.54 -1.00 -7.09
CA MET A 36 -3.50 -1.98 -6.59
C MET A 36 -3.54 -2.03 -5.05
N THR A 37 -2.42 -1.78 -4.39
CA THR A 37 -2.30 -1.99 -2.95
C THR A 37 -2.40 -0.72 -2.10
N TYR A 38 -2.21 0.49 -2.68
CA TYR A 38 -2.31 1.75 -1.93
C TYR A 38 -3.63 1.91 -1.16
N PRO A 39 -4.81 1.40 -1.62
CA PRO A 39 -6.06 1.53 -0.88
C PRO A 39 -6.00 0.86 0.50
N TYR A 40 -5.22 -0.22 0.66
CA TYR A 40 -5.08 -0.90 1.96
C TYR A 40 -4.44 0.01 3.01
N VAL A 41 -3.34 0.70 2.64
CA VAL A 41 -2.70 1.67 3.53
C VAL A 41 -3.59 2.89 3.75
N LEU A 42 -4.21 3.39 2.68
CA LEU A 42 -5.11 4.54 2.76
C LEU A 42 -6.28 4.30 3.72
N LEU A 43 -6.94 3.14 3.63
CA LEU A 43 -8.08 2.81 4.48
C LEU A 43 -7.68 2.62 5.94
N THR A 44 -6.55 1.98 6.22
CA THR A 44 -6.06 1.79 7.60
C THR A 44 -5.67 3.14 8.23
N VAL A 45 -4.96 4.00 7.51
CA VAL A 45 -4.58 5.34 7.96
C VAL A 45 -5.80 6.24 8.14
N ARG A 46 -6.74 6.23 7.17
CA ARG A 46 -7.99 6.98 7.28
C ARG A 46 -8.83 6.53 8.49
N GLY A 47 -8.89 5.23 8.75
CA GLY A 47 -9.57 4.67 9.92
C GLY A 47 -8.93 5.13 11.23
N ALA A 48 -7.61 5.20 11.30
CA ALA A 48 -6.88 5.71 12.46
C ALA A 48 -7.11 7.20 12.66
N LEU A 49 -7.01 8.02 11.61
CA LEU A 49 -7.27 9.46 11.66
C LEU A 49 -8.68 9.78 12.17
N ARG A 50 -9.68 9.02 11.76
CA ARG A 50 -11.06 9.23 12.22
C ARG A 50 -11.27 8.90 13.70
N ARG A 51 -10.41 8.10 14.30
CA ARG A 51 -10.46 7.70 15.71
C ARG A 51 -9.55 8.54 16.61
N MET A 52 -8.75 9.43 16.03
CA MET A 52 -7.89 10.34 16.79
C MET A 52 -8.74 11.38 17.52
N ASP A 53 -8.34 11.67 18.76
CA ASP A 53 -8.95 12.75 19.53
C ASP A 53 -8.41 14.11 19.05
N PRO A 54 -9.27 15.00 18.54
CA PRO A 54 -8.86 16.34 18.10
C PRO A 54 -8.25 17.18 19.21
N ALA A 55 -8.60 16.91 20.48
CA ALA A 55 -8.09 17.64 21.64
C ALA A 55 -6.56 17.62 21.74
N LEU A 56 -5.91 16.54 21.27
CA LEU A 56 -4.44 16.45 21.26
C LEU A 56 -3.81 17.46 20.29
N GLU A 57 -4.42 17.65 19.12
CA GLU A 57 -3.95 18.63 18.15
C GLU A 57 -4.25 20.07 18.65
N GLU A 58 -5.42 20.28 19.26
CA GLU A 58 -5.81 21.58 19.84
C GLU A 58 -4.87 21.95 20.99
N ALA A 59 -4.52 21.01 21.87
CA ALA A 59 -3.55 21.23 22.95
C ALA A 59 -2.16 21.60 22.41
N ALA A 60 -1.69 20.91 21.38
CA ALA A 60 -0.41 21.24 20.76
C ALA A 60 -0.41 22.65 20.15
N ARG A 61 -1.50 23.04 19.49
CA ARG A 61 -1.67 24.38 18.94
C ARG A 61 -1.77 25.45 20.03
N ALA A 62 -2.43 25.16 21.13
CA ALA A 62 -2.50 26.07 22.29
C ALA A 62 -1.12 26.32 22.92
N MET A 63 -0.21 25.33 22.83
CA MET A 63 1.20 25.49 23.21
C MET A 63 2.05 26.26 22.19
N GLY A 64 1.45 26.81 21.13
CA GLY A 64 2.14 27.60 20.11
C GLY A 64 2.77 26.78 18.97
N TYR A 65 2.50 25.48 18.88
CA TYR A 65 3.04 24.67 17.79
C TYR A 65 2.31 24.97 16.47
N GLY A 66 3.10 25.21 15.43
CA GLY A 66 2.57 25.39 14.09
C GLY A 66 1.98 24.07 13.52
N PRO A 67 1.16 24.14 12.44
CA PRO A 67 0.43 22.97 11.92
C PRO A 67 1.35 21.82 11.46
N VAL A 68 2.49 22.13 10.84
CA VAL A 68 3.46 21.14 10.40
C VAL A 68 4.17 20.47 11.58
N HIS A 69 4.49 21.24 12.61
CA HIS A 69 5.12 20.72 13.82
C HIS A 69 4.15 19.81 14.59
N THR A 70 2.89 20.24 14.76
CA THR A 70 1.82 19.43 15.37
C THR A 70 1.63 18.12 14.63
N PHE A 71 1.59 18.15 13.30
CA PHE A 71 1.48 16.94 12.49
C PHE A 71 2.63 15.96 12.75
N ARG A 72 3.88 16.45 12.76
CA ARG A 72 5.07 15.59 12.94
C ARG A 72 5.20 15.02 14.35
N VAL A 73 4.83 15.81 15.38
CA VAL A 73 5.06 15.44 16.78
C VAL A 73 3.87 14.70 17.40
N VAL A 74 2.65 15.01 16.97
CA VAL A 74 1.43 14.40 17.52
C VAL A 74 0.82 13.42 16.54
N THR A 75 0.41 13.87 15.34
CA THR A 75 -0.40 13.08 14.41
C THR A 75 0.40 11.92 13.83
N LEU A 76 1.60 12.17 13.32
CA LEU A 76 2.42 11.15 12.67
C LEU A 76 2.83 9.98 13.58
N PRO A 77 3.27 10.19 14.84
CA PRO A 77 3.54 9.09 15.76
C PRO A 77 2.31 8.25 16.08
N MET A 78 1.13 8.87 16.19
CA MET A 78 -0.12 8.15 16.44
C MET A 78 -0.58 7.32 15.24
N LEU A 79 -0.19 7.70 14.02
CA LEU A 79 -0.49 6.96 12.79
C LEU A 79 0.46 5.78 12.53
N ARG A 80 1.63 5.73 13.19
CA ARG A 80 2.61 4.67 12.97
C ARG A 80 2.04 3.25 13.03
N PRO A 81 1.20 2.89 14.01
CA PRO A 81 0.61 1.54 14.06
C PRO A 81 -0.32 1.25 12.88
N ALA A 82 -1.06 2.25 12.41
CA ALA A 82 -1.96 2.10 11.27
C ALA A 82 -1.19 1.97 9.95
N VAL A 83 -0.11 2.75 9.79
CA VAL A 83 0.80 2.62 8.65
C VAL A 83 1.47 1.25 8.65
N ALA A 84 1.98 0.80 9.79
CA ALA A 84 2.60 -0.52 9.92
C ALA A 84 1.65 -1.65 9.53
N SER A 85 0.40 -1.61 10.02
CA SER A 85 -0.62 -2.61 9.65
C SER A 85 -0.97 -2.58 8.16
N GLY A 86 -1.14 -1.38 7.60
CA GLY A 86 -1.41 -1.23 6.17
C GLY A 86 -0.25 -1.72 5.32
N SER A 87 0.98 -1.40 5.72
CA SER A 87 2.20 -1.85 5.03
C SER A 87 2.38 -3.36 5.11
N LEU A 88 2.02 -3.99 6.24
CA LEU A 88 2.05 -5.45 6.36
C LEU A 88 1.06 -6.11 5.39
N LEU A 89 -0.17 -5.59 5.30
CA LEU A 89 -1.16 -6.09 4.35
C LEU A 89 -0.62 -6.02 2.91
N VAL A 90 -0.01 -4.89 2.54
CA VAL A 90 0.62 -4.71 1.24
C VAL A 90 1.77 -5.70 1.03
N ALA A 91 2.65 -5.86 2.02
CA ALA A 91 3.77 -6.79 1.94
C ALA A 91 3.31 -8.23 1.75
N LEU A 92 2.32 -8.70 2.51
CA LEU A 92 1.77 -10.04 2.38
C LEU A 92 1.04 -10.24 1.03
N TYR A 93 0.29 -9.24 0.58
CA TYR A 93 -0.35 -9.27 -0.72
C TYR A 93 0.70 -9.39 -1.84
N THR A 94 1.71 -8.52 -1.82
CA THR A 94 2.79 -8.51 -2.82
C THR A 94 3.59 -9.83 -2.82
N LEU A 95 3.79 -10.42 -1.65
CA LEU A 95 4.48 -11.70 -1.50
C LEU A 95 3.69 -12.85 -2.13
N SER A 96 2.36 -12.80 -2.06
CA SER A 96 1.45 -13.82 -2.59
C SER A 96 1.07 -13.60 -4.06
N ASP A 97 1.29 -12.37 -4.60
CA ASP A 97 0.87 -12.05 -5.95
C ASP A 97 1.72 -12.76 -6.99
N PHE A 98 1.05 -13.53 -7.84
CA PHE A 98 1.63 -14.20 -8.99
C PHE A 98 1.12 -13.60 -10.29
N GLY A 99 -0.18 -13.31 -10.37
CA GLY A 99 -0.87 -12.98 -11.61
C GLY A 99 -0.47 -11.64 -12.20
N GLY A 100 -0.51 -10.58 -11.40
CA GLY A 100 -0.20 -9.22 -11.85
C GLY A 100 1.25 -9.10 -12.29
N VAL A 101 2.16 -9.75 -11.56
CA VAL A 101 3.59 -9.69 -11.84
C VAL A 101 3.97 -10.54 -13.07
N ALA A 102 3.33 -11.69 -13.24
CA ALA A 102 3.54 -12.56 -14.41
C ALA A 102 3.12 -11.88 -15.72
N LEU A 103 2.01 -11.12 -15.71
CA LEU A 103 1.56 -10.32 -16.87
C LEU A 103 2.59 -9.27 -17.29
N LEU A 104 3.34 -8.73 -16.35
CA LEU A 104 4.39 -7.74 -16.58
C LEU A 104 5.76 -8.37 -16.88
N ARG A 105 5.80 -9.70 -17.09
CA ARG A 105 7.01 -10.47 -17.42
C ARG A 105 8.13 -10.30 -16.38
N TYR A 106 7.75 -10.04 -15.13
CA TYR A 106 8.71 -9.95 -14.04
C TYR A 106 8.67 -11.24 -13.21
N GLN A 107 9.83 -11.86 -13.04
CA GLN A 107 9.96 -13.08 -12.24
C GLN A 107 10.03 -12.73 -10.75
N THR A 108 9.06 -13.20 -9.99
CA THR A 108 9.02 -13.10 -8.53
C THR A 108 9.38 -14.44 -7.92
N PHE A 109 9.55 -14.44 -6.61
CA PHE A 109 9.79 -15.67 -5.85
C PHE A 109 8.64 -16.68 -6.04
N THR A 110 7.39 -16.21 -6.03
CA THR A 110 6.18 -17.01 -6.25
C THR A 110 6.14 -17.60 -7.66
N SER A 111 6.51 -16.83 -8.70
CA SER A 111 6.58 -17.34 -10.07
C SER A 111 7.67 -18.40 -10.24
N THR A 112 8.80 -18.24 -9.56
CA THR A 112 9.89 -19.23 -9.57
C THR A 112 9.46 -20.55 -8.93
N ILE A 113 8.71 -20.49 -7.81
CA ILE A 113 8.13 -21.69 -7.18
C ILE A 113 7.20 -22.42 -8.15
N MET A 114 6.32 -21.68 -8.84
CA MET A 114 5.36 -22.24 -9.79
C MET A 114 6.07 -22.92 -10.96
N ILE A 115 7.05 -22.24 -11.57
CA ILE A 115 7.85 -22.81 -12.68
C ILE A 115 8.57 -24.09 -12.23
N GLN A 116 9.18 -24.05 -11.05
CA GLN A 116 9.90 -25.23 -10.51
C GLN A 116 8.94 -26.38 -10.20
N TYR A 117 7.74 -26.09 -9.73
CA TYR A 117 6.71 -27.11 -9.47
C TYR A 117 6.21 -27.77 -10.75
N GLU A 118 6.04 -27.01 -11.83
CA GLU A 118 5.53 -27.52 -13.11
C GLU A 118 6.62 -28.18 -13.96
N SER A 119 7.86 -27.68 -13.92
CA SER A 119 8.94 -28.15 -14.80
C SER A 119 9.74 -29.32 -14.26
N SER A 120 9.69 -29.61 -12.97
CA SER A 120 10.53 -30.63 -12.33
C SER A 120 9.72 -31.86 -11.94
N ILE A 121 10.31 -33.05 -12.23
CA ILE A 121 9.80 -34.34 -11.75
C ILE A 121 9.98 -34.40 -10.21
N ASP A 122 11.10 -33.89 -9.71
CA ASP A 122 11.37 -33.79 -8.28
C ASP A 122 10.93 -32.41 -7.76
N ARG A 123 9.90 -32.39 -6.92
CA ARG A 123 9.29 -31.20 -6.34
C ARG A 123 9.95 -30.76 -5.06
N THR A 124 11.02 -31.37 -4.63
CA THR A 124 11.72 -31.04 -3.37
C THR A 124 12.20 -29.59 -3.34
N LEU A 125 12.75 -29.11 -4.46
CA LEU A 125 13.20 -27.72 -4.54
C LEU A 125 12.05 -26.73 -4.45
N ALA A 126 10.93 -27.00 -5.11
CA ALA A 126 9.72 -26.15 -4.99
C ALA A 126 9.20 -26.11 -3.55
N ALA A 127 9.22 -27.25 -2.84
CA ALA A 127 8.83 -27.34 -1.44
C ALA A 127 9.76 -26.50 -0.53
N VAL A 128 11.06 -26.58 -0.74
CA VAL A 128 12.04 -25.78 0.03
C VAL A 128 11.84 -24.28 -0.21
N LEU A 129 11.66 -23.86 -1.46
CA LEU A 129 11.38 -22.46 -1.79
C LEU A 129 10.07 -21.97 -1.17
N SER A 130 9.03 -22.80 -1.18
CA SER A 130 7.75 -22.48 -0.53
C SER A 130 7.91 -22.32 0.98
N LEU A 131 8.72 -23.16 1.63
CA LEU A 131 9.00 -23.05 3.05
C LEU A 131 9.72 -21.73 3.39
N ILE A 132 10.68 -21.32 2.54
CA ILE A 132 11.35 -20.01 2.70
C ILE A 132 10.35 -18.87 2.57
N LEU A 133 9.43 -18.93 1.60
CA LEU A 133 8.40 -17.91 1.42
C LEU A 133 7.49 -17.80 2.66
N VAL A 134 7.06 -18.94 3.20
CA VAL A 134 6.29 -18.99 4.45
C VAL A 134 7.08 -18.40 5.62
N ALA A 135 8.37 -18.74 5.73
CA ALA A 135 9.23 -18.20 6.78
C ALA A 135 9.34 -16.66 6.68
N ILE A 136 9.48 -16.11 5.47
CA ILE A 136 9.49 -14.65 5.24
C ILE A 136 8.14 -14.04 5.67
N ALA A 137 7.00 -14.65 5.30
CA ALA A 137 5.68 -14.17 5.68
C ALA A 137 5.50 -14.16 7.22
N VAL A 138 5.93 -15.23 7.89
CA VAL A 138 5.90 -15.32 9.35
C VAL A 138 6.80 -14.27 10.00
N LEU A 139 7.99 -14.05 9.47
CA LEU A 139 8.89 -13.00 9.99
C LEU A 139 8.29 -11.60 9.85
N LEU A 140 7.59 -11.31 8.74
CA LEU A 140 6.87 -10.04 8.55
C LEU A 140 5.75 -9.88 9.58
N LEU A 141 4.97 -10.94 9.84
CA LEU A 141 3.91 -10.93 10.84
C LEU A 141 4.45 -10.72 12.27
N LEU A 142 5.52 -11.42 12.62
CA LEU A 142 6.17 -11.26 13.92
C LEU A 142 6.77 -9.86 14.08
N GLY A 143 7.42 -9.34 13.03
CA GLY A 143 7.98 -7.98 13.00
C GLY A 143 6.92 -6.91 13.27
N GLU A 144 5.71 -7.06 12.68
CA GLU A 144 4.60 -6.14 12.97
C GLU A 144 4.12 -6.25 14.43
N GLY A 145 4.08 -7.46 14.98
CA GLY A 145 3.73 -7.68 16.38
C GLY A 145 4.61 -6.87 17.34
N PHE A 146 5.92 -6.79 17.07
CA PHE A 146 6.84 -5.96 17.85
C PHE A 146 6.57 -4.45 17.73
N THR A 147 6.11 -3.99 16.58
CA THR A 147 5.76 -2.56 16.39
C THR A 147 4.47 -2.18 17.12
N ARG A 148 3.52 -3.10 17.25
CA ARG A 148 2.27 -2.90 17.99
C ARG A 148 2.47 -2.98 19.53
N GLY A 149 3.37 -3.84 20.01
CA GLY A 149 3.52 -4.15 21.43
C GLY A 149 4.01 -2.98 22.30
N ARG A 150 4.57 -1.92 21.72
CA ARG A 150 4.99 -0.71 22.44
C ARG A 150 3.98 0.43 22.44
N GLY A 151 2.94 0.35 21.65
CA GLY A 151 1.80 1.26 21.70
C GLY A 151 0.77 0.76 22.70
N ALA A 152 1.12 0.79 24.01
CA ALA A 152 0.20 0.38 25.05
C ALA A 152 -1.16 1.03 24.84
N TYR A 153 -2.14 0.19 24.77
CA TYR A 153 -3.57 0.44 24.71
C TYR A 153 -4.00 1.29 25.92
N HIS A 154 -3.68 2.56 25.91
CA HIS A 154 -4.33 3.51 26.80
C HIS A 154 -5.63 3.96 26.12
N ARG A 155 -6.60 3.06 26.10
CA ARG A 155 -8.01 3.44 26.07
C ARG A 155 -8.34 4.05 27.43
N SER A 156 -7.95 5.26 27.62
CA SER A 156 -8.55 6.08 28.66
C SER A 156 -9.55 6.99 27.98
N THR A 157 -10.76 6.80 28.42
CA THR A 157 -11.89 7.72 28.33
C THR A 157 -12.96 7.31 27.32
N VAL A 158 -14.01 6.76 27.88
CA VAL A 158 -15.40 6.88 27.44
C VAL A 158 -15.73 8.39 27.49
N GLY A 159 -15.33 9.10 26.45
CA GLY A 159 -15.66 10.49 26.22
C GLY A 159 -16.35 10.58 24.86
N ALA A 160 -17.43 11.32 24.80
CA ALA A 160 -18.23 11.52 23.61
C ALA A 160 -17.36 11.71 22.37
N VAL A 161 -17.60 10.90 21.35
CA VAL A 161 -16.97 11.04 20.04
C VAL A 161 -17.31 12.42 19.49
N ARG A 162 -16.45 13.40 19.71
CA ARG A 162 -16.55 14.69 19.04
C ARG A 162 -16.30 14.43 17.56
N VAL A 163 -17.30 14.72 16.75
CA VAL A 163 -17.22 14.62 15.30
C VAL A 163 -16.04 15.49 14.83
N SER A 164 -15.03 14.86 14.26
CA SER A 164 -13.89 15.56 13.67
C SER A 164 -14.37 16.62 12.69
N ARG A 165 -13.95 17.87 12.91
CA ARG A 165 -14.31 19.00 12.05
C ARG A 165 -13.78 18.72 10.65
N ARG A 166 -14.67 18.60 9.68
CA ARG A 166 -14.29 18.44 8.28
C ARG A 166 -13.61 19.74 7.83
N VAL A 167 -12.37 19.59 7.36
CA VAL A 167 -11.66 20.71 6.72
C VAL A 167 -12.13 20.77 5.28
N ASP A 168 -12.73 21.89 4.89
CA ASP A 168 -13.10 22.11 3.48
C ASP A 168 -11.84 22.31 2.65
N LEU A 169 -11.52 21.31 1.83
CA LEU A 169 -10.36 21.32 0.95
C LEU A 169 -10.53 22.28 -0.26
N GLY A 170 -11.66 22.96 -0.40
CA GLY A 170 -11.91 23.86 -1.51
C GLY A 170 -11.61 23.24 -2.88
N ARG A 171 -10.73 23.89 -3.67
CA ARG A 171 -10.30 23.40 -4.99
C ARG A 171 -9.52 22.09 -4.96
N TRP A 172 -8.84 21.77 -3.85
CA TRP A 172 -8.04 20.55 -3.67
C TRP A 172 -8.87 19.28 -3.53
N ARG A 173 -10.20 19.40 -3.33
CA ARG A 173 -11.10 18.24 -3.27
C ARG A 173 -11.08 17.39 -4.55
N TRP A 174 -10.89 18.05 -5.71
CA TRP A 174 -10.84 17.35 -7.01
C TRP A 174 -9.54 16.58 -7.19
N VAL A 175 -8.42 17.12 -6.71
CA VAL A 175 -7.13 16.42 -6.71
C VAL A 175 -7.18 15.20 -5.79
N GLY A 176 -7.80 15.33 -4.60
CA GLY A 176 -8.01 14.20 -3.72
C GLY A 176 -8.98 13.15 -4.29
N ALA A 177 -10.05 13.59 -4.97
CA ALA A 177 -11.00 12.70 -5.60
C ALA A 177 -10.40 11.94 -6.80
N SER A 178 -9.57 12.57 -7.61
CA SER A 178 -8.88 11.91 -8.71
C SER A 178 -7.84 10.90 -8.22
N ALA A 179 -7.08 11.23 -7.18
CA ALA A 179 -6.10 10.31 -6.59
C ALA A 179 -6.74 9.05 -6.00
N VAL A 180 -8.00 9.12 -5.54
CA VAL A 180 -8.74 7.98 -4.98
C VAL A 180 -9.60 7.29 -6.05
N GLY A 181 -10.13 8.05 -7.02
CA GLY A 181 -11.09 7.55 -8.00
C GLY A 181 -10.46 6.83 -9.20
N ILE A 182 -9.29 7.28 -9.65
CA ILE A 182 -8.64 6.69 -10.83
C ILE A 182 -8.33 5.19 -10.66
N PRO A 183 -7.82 4.71 -9.53
CA PRO A 183 -7.53 3.28 -9.37
C PRO A 183 -8.76 2.42 -9.05
N VAL A 184 -9.92 3.01 -8.77
CA VAL A 184 -11.17 2.26 -8.54
C VAL A 184 -11.88 1.97 -9.87
N LEU A 185 -11.51 2.67 -10.94
CA LEU A 185 -12.13 2.56 -12.28
C LEU A 185 -11.29 1.68 -13.25
N ILE A 186 -10.13 1.15 -12.80
CA ILE A 186 -9.29 0.20 -13.54
C ILE A 186 -9.42 -1.19 -12.92
#